data_ab3e04ec16335907525abbe0a3ec3f0c
#
_entry.id   ab3e04ec16335907525abbe0a3ec3f0c
#
_cell.length_a   1.000
_cell.length_b   1.000
_cell.length_c   1.000
_cell.angle_alpha   90.00
_cell.angle_beta   90.00
_cell.angle_gamma   90.00
#
_symmetry.space_group_name_H-M   'P 1'
#
loop_
_entity.id
_entity.type
_entity.pdbx_description
1 polymer ?
#
loop_
_entity_poly.entity_id
_entity_poly.type
_entity_poly.pdbx_seq_one_letter_code
_entity_poly.pdbx_strand_id
1 'polypeptide(L)'
;VISILTFIISTNFDNLTTVVLMLTILRRIVSSHYQRTVYACVIMISATLGGACTVIGDMTSLMLWVRGVVTASEFSAGLLLPSLASLCVVNMLTTKLLIGKVEVVSALNMYRGDDSVLSRWQKIMILIVGVGGLWAIPTFKMMTNFPPFLGAFCVLACIWIIEGFFNWQRNGSVFLFHKEYLKDSEFISMRIILYYIGVTLSIGVLNECGALSYLGAVLD
;
A
#
# COMPACT_ATOMS: atom_id res chain seq x y z
N VAL A 1 15.52 9.45 -3.47
CA VAL A 1 14.76 9.59 -2.22
C VAL A 1 13.31 9.12 -2.42
N ILE A 2 12.54 9.66 -3.39
CA ILE A 2 11.12 9.31 -3.62
C ILE A 2 10.94 7.81 -3.84
N SER A 3 11.76 7.16 -4.69
CA SER A 3 11.68 5.73 -4.97
C SER A 3 11.93 4.85 -3.73
N ILE A 4 12.92 5.20 -2.93
CA ILE A 4 13.25 4.47 -1.70
C ILE A 4 12.12 4.63 -0.67
N LEU A 5 11.60 5.85 -0.52
CA LEU A 5 10.48 6.11 0.38
C LEU A 5 9.23 5.33 -0.06
N THR A 6 8.93 5.33 -1.36
CA THR A 6 7.82 4.56 -1.95
C THR A 6 7.98 3.07 -1.69
N PHE A 7 9.19 2.54 -1.90
CA PHE A 7 9.50 1.13 -1.64
C PHE A 7 9.22 0.76 -0.18
N ILE A 8 9.76 1.54 0.78
CA ILE A 8 9.57 1.28 2.22
C ILE A 8 8.10 1.38 2.62
N ILE A 9 7.36 2.35 2.11
CA ILE A 9 5.93 2.48 2.40
C ILE A 9 5.18 1.28 1.84
N SER A 10 5.49 0.85 0.62
CA SER A 10 4.80 -0.25 -0.06
C SER A 10 5.07 -1.64 0.56
N THR A 11 6.15 -1.82 1.32
CA THR A 11 6.34 -3.06 2.09
C THR A 11 5.32 -3.24 3.20
N ASN A 12 4.68 -2.16 3.65
CA ASN A 12 3.71 -2.16 4.75
C ASN A 12 2.27 -1.91 4.30
N PHE A 13 2.10 -1.16 3.21
CA PHE A 13 0.82 -0.86 2.62
C PHE A 13 0.69 -1.55 1.27
N ASP A 14 -0.54 -1.78 0.86
CA ASP A 14 -0.84 -2.23 -0.50
C ASP A 14 -0.18 -1.31 -1.53
N ASN A 15 0.37 -1.91 -2.58
CA ASN A 15 1.08 -1.21 -3.64
C ASN A 15 0.21 -0.12 -4.31
N LEU A 16 -1.08 -0.40 -4.49
CA LEU A 16 -2.02 0.53 -5.13
C LEU A 16 -2.29 1.75 -4.24
N THR A 17 -2.53 1.54 -2.95
CA THR A 17 -2.70 2.62 -1.95
C THR A 17 -1.44 3.48 -1.87
N THR A 18 -0.26 2.85 -1.85
CA THR A 18 1.03 3.54 -1.84
C THR A 18 1.22 4.40 -3.09
N VAL A 19 0.90 3.87 -4.27
CA VAL A 19 0.97 4.63 -5.53
C VAL A 19 0.07 5.86 -5.50
N VAL A 20 -1.20 5.71 -5.09
CA VAL A 20 -2.15 6.82 -5.02
C VAL A 20 -1.67 7.91 -4.06
N LEU A 21 -1.18 7.51 -2.88
CA LEU A 21 -0.62 8.43 -1.89
C LEU A 21 0.58 9.19 -2.43
N MET A 22 1.55 8.47 -3.00
CA MET A 22 2.78 9.07 -3.51
C MET A 22 2.55 9.93 -4.75
N LEU A 23 1.61 9.56 -5.64
CA LEU A 23 1.22 10.40 -6.78
C LEU A 23 0.52 11.67 -6.34
N THR A 24 -0.27 11.62 -5.28
CA THR A 24 -0.91 12.82 -4.71
C THR A 24 0.13 13.79 -4.17
N ILE A 25 1.14 13.29 -3.48
CA ILE A 25 2.27 14.08 -2.99
C ILE A 25 3.08 14.64 -4.17
N LEU A 26 3.39 13.79 -5.17
CA LEU A 26 4.15 14.18 -6.36
C LEU A 26 3.50 15.34 -7.13
N ARG A 27 2.17 15.29 -7.30
CA ARG A 27 1.40 16.37 -7.97
C ARG A 27 1.55 17.72 -7.29
N ARG A 28 1.77 17.73 -5.98
CA ARG A 28 1.95 18.95 -5.18
C ARG A 28 3.39 19.47 -5.22
N ILE A 29 4.37 18.60 -5.45
CA ILE A 29 5.80 18.96 -5.37
C ILE A 29 6.38 19.33 -6.72
N VAL A 30 6.02 18.60 -7.79
CA VAL A 30 6.64 18.75 -9.12
C VAL A 30 5.70 19.49 -10.07
N SER A 31 6.15 20.63 -10.62
CA SER A 31 5.38 21.44 -11.57
C SER A 31 5.50 20.95 -13.02
N SER A 32 6.68 20.51 -13.43
CA SER A 32 6.94 20.07 -14.80
C SER A 32 6.21 18.77 -15.14
N HIS A 33 5.43 18.79 -16.24
CA HIS A 33 4.65 17.63 -16.70
C HIS A 33 5.53 16.43 -17.05
N TYR A 34 6.65 16.65 -17.75
CA TYR A 34 7.57 15.59 -18.14
C TYR A 34 8.22 14.92 -16.91
N GLN A 35 8.77 15.73 -16.00
CA GLN A 35 9.36 15.20 -14.76
C GLN A 35 8.34 14.45 -13.92
N ARG A 36 7.10 14.96 -13.83
CA ARG A 36 6.00 14.31 -13.12
C ARG A 36 5.68 12.93 -13.69
N THR A 37 5.67 12.79 -15.02
CA THR A 37 5.42 11.49 -15.68
C THR A 37 6.53 10.49 -15.37
N VAL A 38 7.80 10.91 -15.48
CA VAL A 38 8.92 10.02 -15.15
C VAL A 38 8.89 9.60 -13.68
N TYR A 39 8.70 10.54 -12.76
CA TYR A 39 8.57 10.20 -11.34
C TYR A 39 7.36 9.31 -11.04
N ALA A 40 6.24 9.49 -11.75
CA ALA A 40 5.07 8.62 -11.59
C ALA A 40 5.39 7.17 -12.00
N CYS A 41 6.10 6.96 -13.11
CA CYS A 41 6.56 5.63 -13.50
C CYS A 41 7.50 5.01 -12.45
N VAL A 42 8.43 5.81 -11.92
CA VAL A 42 9.35 5.35 -10.85
C VAL A 42 8.59 4.98 -9.60
N ILE A 43 7.60 5.75 -9.18
CA ILE A 43 6.75 5.47 -8.03
C ILE A 43 6.00 4.14 -8.23
N MET A 44 5.40 3.93 -9.42
CA MET A 44 4.66 2.70 -9.72
C MET A 44 5.57 1.47 -9.65
N ILE A 45 6.73 1.52 -10.28
CA ILE A 45 7.70 0.42 -10.26
C ILE A 45 8.22 0.17 -8.84
N SER A 46 8.61 1.23 -8.11
CA SER A 46 9.12 1.11 -6.74
C SER A 46 8.06 0.58 -5.76
N ALA A 47 6.80 0.97 -5.94
CA ALA A 47 5.70 0.45 -5.13
C ALA A 47 5.48 -1.04 -5.39
N THR A 48 5.45 -1.45 -6.65
CA THR A 48 5.30 -2.87 -7.01
C THR A 48 6.45 -3.73 -6.47
N LEU A 49 7.69 -3.23 -6.58
CA LEU A 49 8.87 -3.93 -6.04
C LEU A 49 8.83 -4.02 -4.50
N GLY A 50 8.39 -2.95 -3.82
CA GLY A 50 8.23 -2.94 -2.37
C GLY A 50 7.12 -3.88 -1.90
N GLY A 51 5.96 -3.85 -2.56
CA GLY A 51 4.85 -4.75 -2.26
C GLY A 51 5.17 -6.23 -2.49
N ALA A 52 5.96 -6.54 -3.51
CA ALA A 52 6.40 -7.90 -3.79
C ALA A 52 7.36 -8.48 -2.74
N CYS A 53 8.04 -7.65 -1.94
CA CYS A 53 8.94 -8.12 -0.88
C CYS A 53 8.24 -8.74 0.32
N THR A 54 6.99 -8.42 0.56
CA THR A 54 6.26 -8.86 1.75
C THR A 54 4.97 -9.56 1.38
N VAL A 55 4.52 -10.45 2.26
CA VAL A 55 3.27 -11.20 2.04
C VAL A 55 2.02 -10.32 2.17
N ILE A 56 2.14 -9.13 2.75
CA ILE A 56 1.02 -8.19 2.97
C ILE A 56 0.99 -7.09 1.93
N GLY A 57 2.16 -6.74 1.38
CA GLY A 57 2.30 -5.61 0.46
C GLY A 57 1.62 -5.81 -0.91
N ASP A 58 1.30 -7.05 -1.28
CA ASP A 58 0.59 -7.35 -2.52
C ASP A 58 -0.47 -8.45 -2.31
N MET A 59 -1.61 -8.31 -3.01
CA MET A 59 -2.72 -9.24 -2.91
C MET A 59 -2.35 -10.66 -3.38
N THR A 60 -1.49 -10.77 -4.38
CA THR A 60 -1.03 -12.08 -4.89
C THR A 60 -0.18 -12.81 -3.86
N SER A 61 0.76 -12.13 -3.23
CA SER A 61 1.60 -12.65 -2.15
C SER A 61 0.77 -13.08 -0.94
N LEU A 62 -0.24 -12.25 -0.59
CA LEU A 62 -1.17 -12.54 0.48
C LEU A 62 -1.95 -13.83 0.23
N MET A 63 -2.44 -14.04 -1.01
CA MET A 63 -3.16 -15.26 -1.39
C MET A 63 -2.29 -16.52 -1.28
N LEU A 64 -1.03 -16.46 -1.74
CA LEU A 64 -0.09 -17.59 -1.62
C LEU A 64 0.17 -17.94 -0.15
N TRP A 65 0.36 -16.94 0.68
CA TRP A 65 0.57 -17.15 2.11
C TRP A 65 -0.68 -17.67 2.84
N VAL A 66 -1.87 -17.16 2.52
CA VAL A 66 -3.14 -17.64 3.09
C VAL A 66 -3.38 -19.10 2.74
N ARG A 67 -3.03 -19.51 1.49
CA ARG A 67 -3.11 -20.89 1.03
C ARG A 67 -2.06 -21.81 1.66
N GLY A 68 -1.10 -21.28 2.41
CA GLY A 68 -0.05 -22.02 3.07
C GLY A 68 1.04 -22.55 2.12
N VAL A 69 1.10 -22.04 0.90
CA VAL A 69 2.10 -22.43 -0.11
C VAL A 69 3.48 -21.91 0.28
N VAL A 70 3.54 -20.75 0.93
CA VAL A 70 4.80 -20.10 1.37
C VAL A 70 4.68 -19.63 2.82
N THR A 71 5.81 -19.61 3.53
CA THR A 71 5.91 -18.95 4.83
C THR A 71 6.28 -17.47 4.65
N ALA A 72 5.81 -16.61 5.55
CA ALA A 72 6.07 -15.17 5.44
C ALA A 72 7.57 -14.85 5.48
N SER A 73 8.33 -15.56 6.30
CA SER A 73 9.78 -15.34 6.46
C SER A 73 10.58 -15.77 5.25
N GLU A 74 10.32 -16.94 4.70
CA GLU A 74 11.02 -17.46 3.51
C GLU A 74 10.70 -16.63 2.27
N PHE A 75 9.43 -16.24 2.10
CA PHE A 75 9.01 -15.40 1.00
C PHE A 75 9.71 -14.04 1.02
N SER A 76 9.70 -13.36 2.17
CA SER A 76 10.35 -12.05 2.30
C SER A 76 11.87 -12.15 2.17
N ALA A 77 12.51 -13.15 2.74
CA ALA A 77 13.96 -13.34 2.62
C ALA A 77 14.39 -13.63 1.17
N GLY A 78 13.60 -14.44 0.43
CA GLY A 78 13.90 -14.77 -0.96
C GLY A 78 13.73 -13.60 -1.92
N LEU A 79 12.71 -12.76 -1.72
CA LEU A 79 12.38 -11.66 -2.63
C LEU A 79 13.02 -10.32 -2.29
N LEU A 80 13.52 -10.13 -1.07
CA LEU A 80 14.14 -8.87 -0.66
C LEU A 80 15.33 -8.50 -1.55
N LEU A 81 16.24 -9.44 -1.79
CA LEU A 81 17.47 -9.19 -2.54
C LEU A 81 17.22 -8.86 -4.02
N PRO A 82 16.40 -9.62 -4.78
CA PRO A 82 16.07 -9.28 -6.16
C PRO A 82 15.28 -7.97 -6.28
N SER A 83 14.41 -7.67 -5.33
CA SER A 83 13.65 -6.41 -5.34
C SER A 83 14.54 -5.20 -5.08
N LEU A 84 15.50 -5.29 -4.16
CA LEU A 84 16.50 -4.25 -3.94
C LEU A 84 17.41 -4.05 -5.14
N ALA A 85 17.86 -5.13 -5.78
CA ALA A 85 18.65 -5.05 -7.00
C ALA A 85 17.87 -4.34 -8.12
N SER A 86 16.61 -4.71 -8.32
CA SER A 86 15.72 -4.07 -9.30
C SER A 86 15.49 -2.59 -8.99
N LEU A 87 15.32 -2.24 -7.71
CA LEU A 87 15.19 -0.85 -7.26
C LEU A 87 16.45 -0.04 -7.60
N CYS A 88 17.64 -0.61 -7.42
CA CYS A 88 18.91 0.04 -7.78
C CYS A 88 18.97 0.31 -9.28
N VAL A 89 18.59 -0.65 -10.12
CA VAL A 89 18.55 -0.49 -11.58
C VAL A 89 17.59 0.63 -11.98
N VAL A 90 16.37 0.65 -11.41
CA VAL A 90 15.38 1.70 -11.67
C VAL A 90 15.92 3.08 -11.28
N ASN A 91 16.58 3.20 -10.13
CA ASN A 91 17.20 4.46 -9.71
C ASN A 91 18.34 4.89 -10.65
N MET A 92 19.17 3.98 -11.11
CA MET A 92 20.24 4.29 -12.08
C MET A 92 19.68 4.75 -13.42
N LEU A 93 18.62 4.11 -13.92
CA LEU A 93 17.95 4.54 -15.15
C LEU A 93 17.30 5.91 -14.99
N THR A 94 16.66 6.16 -13.87
CA THR A 94 15.99 7.44 -13.57
C THR A 94 16.98 8.60 -13.53
N THR A 95 18.18 8.41 -12.97
CA THR A 95 19.21 9.44 -12.93
C THR A 95 19.71 9.83 -14.32
N LYS A 96 19.70 8.88 -15.28
CA LYS A 96 20.06 9.16 -16.68
C LYS A 96 18.93 9.88 -17.44
N LEU A 97 17.67 9.60 -17.12
CA LEU A 97 16.50 10.21 -17.77
C LEU A 97 16.22 11.62 -17.26
N LEU A 98 16.50 11.89 -15.99
CA LEU A 98 16.26 13.17 -15.32
C LEU A 98 17.57 13.97 -15.25
N ILE A 99 18.01 14.50 -16.39
CA ILE A 99 19.14 15.43 -16.45
C ILE A 99 18.61 16.84 -16.21
N GLY A 100 18.88 17.41 -15.04
CA GLY A 100 18.50 18.78 -14.70
C GLY A 100 18.04 18.96 -13.26
N LYS A 101 17.82 20.21 -12.87
CA LYS A 101 17.25 20.56 -11.56
C LYS A 101 15.75 20.25 -11.57
N VAL A 102 15.28 19.58 -10.52
CA VAL A 102 13.85 19.38 -10.32
C VAL A 102 13.20 20.72 -10.03
N GLU A 103 12.25 21.13 -10.85
CA GLU A 103 11.43 22.30 -10.60
C GLU A 103 10.43 21.98 -9.47
N VAL A 104 10.87 22.23 -8.26
CA VAL A 104 10.02 22.08 -7.07
C VAL A 104 9.15 23.32 -6.96
N VAL A 105 7.84 23.14 -7.01
CA VAL A 105 6.92 24.21 -6.63
C VAL A 105 7.22 24.56 -5.19
N SER A 106 7.36 25.86 -4.88
CA SER A 106 7.51 26.36 -3.49
C SER A 106 6.22 26.14 -2.69
N ALA A 107 5.72 24.91 -2.74
CA ALA A 107 4.48 24.48 -2.11
C ALA A 107 4.59 24.35 -0.58
N LEU A 108 5.80 24.50 -0.04
CA LEU A 108 6.02 24.55 1.41
C LEU A 108 5.25 25.69 2.09
N ASN A 109 4.92 26.75 1.35
CA ASN A 109 4.12 27.85 1.88
C ASN A 109 2.60 27.64 1.77
N MET A 110 2.14 26.67 0.97
CA MET A 110 0.72 26.42 0.74
C MET A 110 0.13 25.37 1.69
N TYR A 111 0.98 24.61 2.39
CA TYR A 111 0.56 23.62 3.39
C TYR A 111 0.48 24.19 4.82
N ARG A 112 0.19 25.48 4.95
CA ARG A 112 -0.04 26.14 6.24
C ARG A 112 -1.48 26.03 6.73
N GLY A 113 -2.34 25.31 6.02
CA GLY A 113 -3.66 24.90 6.45
C GLY A 113 -3.63 23.47 6.95
N ASP A 114 -3.09 23.22 8.13
CA ASP A 114 -3.31 21.97 8.86
C ASP A 114 -4.69 22.05 9.50
N ASP A 115 -5.73 21.88 8.69
CA ASP A 115 -7.13 21.77 9.14
C ASP A 115 -7.39 20.47 9.92
N SER A 116 -6.34 19.68 10.15
CA SER A 116 -6.44 18.48 10.96
C SER A 116 -6.51 18.87 12.44
N VAL A 117 -7.65 18.61 12.98
CA VAL A 117 -8.08 18.85 14.36
C VAL A 117 -7.23 18.07 15.39
N LEU A 118 -6.36 17.14 14.94
CA LEU A 118 -5.56 16.25 15.78
C LEU A 118 -4.18 16.82 16.13
N SER A 119 -3.76 16.67 17.40
CA SER A 119 -2.42 16.99 17.87
C SER A 119 -1.34 16.13 17.18
N ARG A 120 -0.12 16.63 17.06
CA ARG A 120 1.01 15.88 16.48
C ARG A 120 1.20 14.50 17.11
N TRP A 121 1.09 14.40 18.42
CA TRP A 121 1.17 13.14 19.16
C TRP A 121 0.07 12.16 18.80
N GLN A 122 -1.16 12.64 18.64
CA GLN A 122 -2.30 11.80 18.24
C GLN A 122 -2.12 11.24 16.82
N LYS A 123 -1.63 12.05 15.89
CA LYS A 123 -1.29 11.60 14.52
C LYS A 123 -0.21 10.51 14.53
N ILE A 124 0.84 10.70 15.33
CA ILE A 124 1.93 9.72 15.47
C ILE A 124 1.41 8.43 16.09
N MET A 125 0.58 8.49 17.14
CA MET A 125 -0.01 7.30 17.76
C MET A 125 -0.88 6.50 16.77
N ILE A 126 -1.75 7.16 16.02
CA ILE A 126 -2.58 6.51 14.99
C ILE A 126 -1.69 5.85 13.93
N LEU A 127 -0.63 6.54 13.49
CA LEU A 127 0.30 5.99 12.51
C LEU A 127 1.05 4.77 13.07
N ILE A 128 1.54 4.82 14.30
CA ILE A 128 2.23 3.68 14.94
C ILE A 128 1.28 2.49 15.10
N VAL A 129 0.05 2.73 15.55
CA VAL A 129 -0.95 1.66 15.71
C VAL A 129 -1.35 1.08 14.34
N GLY A 130 -1.51 1.91 13.32
CA GLY A 130 -1.82 1.46 11.96
C GLY A 130 -0.71 0.61 11.35
N VAL A 131 0.51 1.12 11.31
CA VAL A 131 1.67 0.40 10.75
C VAL A 131 2.01 -0.81 11.60
N GLY A 132 2.07 -0.68 12.93
CA GLY A 132 2.34 -1.78 13.84
C GLY A 132 1.26 -2.85 13.81
N GLY A 133 0.00 -2.45 13.65
CA GLY A 133 -1.13 -3.36 13.48
C GLY A 133 -1.03 -4.19 12.19
N LEU A 134 -0.62 -3.58 11.07
CA LEU A 134 -0.39 -4.32 9.83
C LEU A 134 0.70 -5.39 10.00
N TRP A 135 1.77 -5.09 10.71
CA TRP A 135 2.81 -6.07 11.05
C TRP A 135 2.32 -7.15 12.02
N ALA A 136 1.33 -6.83 12.85
CA ALA A 136 0.74 -7.79 13.76
C ALA A 136 -0.16 -8.83 13.07
N ILE A 137 -0.67 -8.58 11.86
CA ILE A 137 -1.56 -9.49 11.12
C ILE A 137 -0.91 -10.87 10.86
N PRO A 138 0.34 -10.99 10.36
CA PRO A 138 1.01 -12.28 10.21
C PRO A 138 1.17 -13.00 11.53
N THR A 139 1.58 -12.27 12.57
CA THR A 139 1.75 -12.84 13.92
C THR A 139 0.42 -13.37 14.47
N PHE A 140 -0.66 -12.62 14.29
CA PHE A 140 -2.02 -13.03 14.67
C PHE A 140 -2.44 -14.33 13.96
N LYS A 141 -2.21 -14.44 12.66
CA LYS A 141 -2.47 -15.68 11.90
C LYS A 141 -1.66 -16.85 12.44
N MET A 142 -0.38 -16.65 12.74
CA MET A 142 0.50 -17.72 13.25
C MET A 142 0.07 -18.22 14.65
N MET A 143 -0.44 -17.31 15.49
CA MET A 143 -0.87 -17.68 16.86
C MET A 143 -2.26 -18.30 16.92
N THR A 144 -3.19 -17.82 16.09
CA THR A 144 -4.61 -18.17 16.19
C THR A 144 -5.08 -19.13 15.10
N ASN A 145 -4.30 -19.30 14.02
CA ASN A 145 -4.69 -20.01 12.79
C ASN A 145 -5.99 -19.47 12.13
N PHE A 146 -6.47 -18.29 12.56
CA PHE A 146 -7.59 -17.65 11.92
C PHE A 146 -7.21 -16.95 10.60
N PRO A 147 -8.19 -16.72 9.70
CA PRO A 147 -7.94 -15.97 8.46
C PRO A 147 -7.39 -14.57 8.74
N PRO A 148 -6.44 -14.05 7.92
CA PRO A 148 -5.78 -12.76 8.15
C PRO A 148 -6.72 -11.57 8.19
N PHE A 149 -7.89 -11.64 7.53
CA PHE A 149 -8.87 -10.55 7.52
C PHE A 149 -9.43 -10.25 8.91
N LEU A 150 -9.51 -11.24 9.81
CA LEU A 150 -9.93 -11.00 11.19
C LEU A 150 -8.90 -10.15 11.95
N GLY A 151 -7.60 -10.41 11.72
CA GLY A 151 -6.54 -9.56 12.26
C GLY A 151 -6.64 -8.12 11.74
N ALA A 152 -6.91 -7.95 10.45
CA ALA A 152 -7.12 -6.62 9.86
C ALA A 152 -8.33 -5.89 10.47
N PHE A 153 -9.45 -6.58 10.71
CA PHE A 153 -10.60 -6.00 11.40
C PHE A 153 -10.29 -5.61 12.85
N CYS A 154 -9.51 -6.42 13.58
CA CYS A 154 -9.07 -6.06 14.93
C CYS A 154 -8.24 -4.77 14.92
N VAL A 155 -7.29 -4.64 14.01
CA VAL A 155 -6.47 -3.43 13.86
C VAL A 155 -7.34 -2.21 13.53
N LEU A 156 -8.27 -2.36 12.59
CA LEU A 156 -9.21 -1.30 12.21
C LEU A 156 -10.08 -0.88 13.41
N ALA A 157 -10.59 -1.83 14.18
CA ALA A 157 -11.38 -1.56 15.38
C ALA A 157 -10.54 -0.79 16.43
N CYS A 158 -9.28 -1.18 16.64
CA CYS A 158 -8.37 -0.46 17.53
C CYS A 158 -8.15 0.99 17.07
N ILE A 159 -7.93 1.22 15.78
CA ILE A 159 -7.77 2.57 15.23
C ILE A 159 -9.05 3.39 15.45
N TRP A 160 -10.21 2.83 15.18
CA TRP A 160 -11.50 3.51 15.40
C TRP A 160 -11.76 3.85 16.87
N ILE A 161 -11.43 2.96 17.78
CA ILE A 161 -11.57 3.22 19.22
C ILE A 161 -10.65 4.36 19.65
N ILE A 162 -9.40 4.37 19.18
CA ILE A 162 -8.42 5.41 19.50
C ILE A 162 -8.88 6.76 18.93
N GLU A 163 -9.32 6.79 17.68
CA GLU A 163 -9.82 8.00 17.04
C GLU A 163 -11.09 8.50 17.73
N GLY A 164 -12.02 7.61 18.04
CA GLY A 164 -13.25 7.93 18.78
C GLY A 164 -12.97 8.48 20.17
N PHE A 165 -11.99 7.92 20.90
CA PHE A 165 -11.58 8.40 22.21
C PHE A 165 -10.98 9.82 22.15
N PHE A 166 -10.12 10.10 21.18
CA PHE A 166 -9.55 11.43 20.98
C PHE A 166 -10.61 12.46 20.58
N ASN A 167 -11.57 12.05 19.76
CA ASN A 167 -12.66 12.94 19.34
C ASN A 167 -13.65 13.21 20.48
N TRP A 168 -13.96 12.19 21.30
CA TRP A 168 -14.82 12.35 22.49
C TRP A 168 -14.20 13.30 23.52
N GLN A 169 -12.92 13.15 23.80
CA GLN A 169 -12.22 14.02 24.76
C GLN A 169 -12.23 15.49 24.35
N ARG A 170 -12.42 15.77 23.06
CA ARG A 170 -12.37 17.13 22.51
C ARG A 170 -13.74 17.75 22.25
N ASN A 171 -14.66 17.02 21.64
CA ASN A 171 -15.93 17.56 21.13
C ASN A 171 -17.16 17.02 21.87
N GLY A 172 -17.02 16.13 22.84
CA GLY A 172 -18.13 15.51 23.56
C GLY A 172 -19.05 14.61 22.71
N SER A 173 -18.71 14.39 21.43
CA SER A 173 -19.48 13.54 20.52
C SER A 173 -18.61 12.41 19.96
N VAL A 174 -19.08 11.17 20.10
CA VAL A 174 -18.35 9.95 19.71
C VAL A 174 -18.36 9.70 18.20
N PHE A 175 -19.24 10.35 17.46
CA PHE A 175 -19.47 10.09 16.04
C PHE A 175 -19.37 11.37 15.20
N LEU A 176 -18.22 11.54 14.55
CA LEU A 176 -18.15 12.34 13.32
C LEU A 176 -17.36 11.54 12.26
N PHE A 177 -18.06 10.59 11.63
CA PHE A 177 -17.67 10.19 10.28
C PHE A 177 -17.69 11.45 9.42
N HIS A 178 -16.53 11.93 9.05
CA HIS A 178 -16.42 12.99 8.05
C HIS A 178 -16.90 12.42 6.72
N LYS A 179 -18.14 12.70 6.39
CA LYS A 179 -18.88 12.20 5.21
C LYS A 179 -18.17 12.50 3.89
N GLU A 180 -17.24 13.43 3.92
CA GLU A 180 -16.45 13.87 2.77
C GLU A 180 -15.35 12.87 2.37
N TYR A 181 -14.70 12.23 3.36
CA TYR A 181 -13.65 11.22 3.06
C TYR A 181 -14.22 9.91 2.52
N LEU A 182 -15.45 9.57 2.85
CA LEU A 182 -16.09 8.34 2.41
C LEU A 182 -16.47 8.38 0.93
N LYS A 183 -16.84 9.55 0.40
CA LYS A 183 -17.38 9.66 -0.96
C LYS A 183 -16.34 9.42 -2.04
N ASP A 184 -15.10 9.87 -1.83
CA ASP A 184 -14.00 9.66 -2.79
C ASP A 184 -13.38 8.27 -2.66
N SER A 185 -13.34 7.71 -1.45
CA SER A 185 -12.81 6.37 -1.20
C SER A 185 -13.78 5.26 -1.66
N GLU A 186 -15.08 5.48 -1.58
CA GLU A 186 -16.11 4.51 -1.97
C GLU A 186 -16.04 4.17 -3.47
N PHE A 187 -15.86 5.19 -4.32
CA PHE A 187 -15.77 4.99 -5.76
C PHE A 187 -14.49 4.25 -6.19
N ILE A 188 -13.38 4.52 -5.54
CA ILE A 188 -12.10 3.83 -5.78
C ILE A 188 -12.19 2.39 -5.30
N SER A 189 -12.76 2.17 -4.11
CA SER A 189 -12.90 0.83 -3.52
C SER A 189 -13.78 -0.09 -4.37
N MET A 190 -14.90 0.41 -4.91
CA MET A 190 -15.77 -0.36 -5.81
C MET A 190 -15.07 -0.82 -7.09
N ARG A 191 -14.25 0.04 -7.70
CA ARG A 191 -13.48 -0.34 -8.90
C ARG A 191 -12.47 -1.43 -8.60
N ILE A 192 -11.79 -1.36 -7.47
CA ILE A 192 -10.81 -2.35 -7.04
C ILE A 192 -11.50 -3.69 -6.78
N ILE A 193 -12.63 -3.70 -6.07
CA ILE A 193 -13.40 -4.91 -5.79
C ILE A 193 -13.85 -5.56 -7.10
N LEU A 194 -14.42 -4.81 -8.04
CA LEU A 194 -14.86 -5.32 -9.35
C LEU A 194 -13.69 -5.88 -10.16
N TYR A 195 -12.54 -5.22 -10.12
CA TYR A 195 -11.31 -5.72 -10.75
C TYR A 195 -10.91 -7.09 -10.19
N TYR A 196 -10.83 -7.24 -8.86
CA TYR A 196 -10.45 -8.52 -8.24
C TYR A 196 -11.50 -9.62 -8.47
N ILE A 197 -12.79 -9.29 -8.48
CA ILE A 197 -13.82 -10.24 -8.86
C ILE A 197 -13.62 -10.72 -10.31
N GLY A 198 -13.36 -9.81 -11.24
CA GLY A 198 -13.08 -10.14 -12.63
C GLY A 198 -11.86 -11.04 -12.80
N VAL A 199 -10.76 -10.72 -12.12
CA VAL A 199 -9.53 -11.54 -12.14
C VAL A 199 -9.78 -12.93 -11.56
N THR A 200 -10.45 -13.03 -10.40
CA THR A 200 -10.73 -14.34 -9.76
C THR A 200 -11.66 -15.20 -10.61
N LEU A 201 -12.68 -14.62 -11.23
CA LEU A 201 -13.55 -15.32 -12.15
C LEU A 201 -12.79 -15.82 -13.38
N SER A 202 -11.93 -14.99 -13.97
CA SER A 202 -11.11 -15.36 -15.13
C SER A 202 -10.18 -16.53 -14.81
N ILE A 203 -9.51 -16.50 -13.64
CA ILE A 203 -8.66 -17.61 -13.18
C ILE A 203 -9.49 -18.86 -12.93
N GLY A 204 -10.68 -18.73 -12.34
CA GLY A 204 -11.61 -19.84 -12.13
C GLY A 204 -12.01 -20.53 -13.45
N VAL A 205 -12.37 -19.75 -14.46
CA VAL A 205 -12.70 -20.27 -15.80
C VAL A 205 -11.51 -20.98 -16.44
N LEU A 206 -10.30 -20.39 -16.36
CA LEU A 206 -9.07 -21.00 -16.89
C LEU A 206 -8.74 -22.32 -16.19
N ASN A 207 -9.02 -22.43 -14.92
CA ASN A 207 -8.84 -23.67 -14.16
C ASN A 207 -9.82 -24.75 -14.57
N GLU A 208 -11.11 -24.42 -14.71
CA GLU A 208 -12.15 -25.33 -15.16
C GLU A 208 -11.93 -25.80 -16.62
N CYS A 209 -11.45 -24.92 -17.49
CA CYS A 209 -11.07 -25.27 -18.86
C CYS A 209 -9.82 -26.15 -18.97
N GLY A 210 -9.13 -26.44 -17.86
CA GLY A 210 -7.89 -27.21 -17.85
C GLY A 210 -6.68 -26.49 -18.43
N ALA A 211 -6.79 -25.20 -18.75
CA ALA A 211 -5.70 -24.42 -19.33
C ALA A 211 -4.53 -24.26 -18.34
N LEU A 212 -4.80 -24.14 -17.05
CA LEU A 212 -3.75 -24.02 -16.02
C LEU A 212 -3.01 -25.35 -15.81
N SER A 213 -3.71 -26.48 -15.87
CA SER A 213 -3.09 -27.81 -15.77
C SER A 213 -2.21 -28.12 -16.99
N TYR A 214 -2.65 -27.70 -18.18
CA TYR A 214 -1.86 -27.82 -19.41
C TYR A 214 -0.58 -26.95 -19.34
N LEU A 215 -0.69 -25.72 -18.87
CA LEU A 215 0.49 -24.86 -18.66
C LEU A 215 1.45 -25.43 -17.61
N GLY A 216 0.95 -26.00 -16.52
CA GLY A 216 1.77 -26.68 -15.51
C GLY A 216 2.55 -27.85 -16.13
N ALA A 217 1.89 -28.69 -16.91
CA ALA A 217 2.54 -29.84 -17.57
C ALA A 217 3.56 -29.46 -18.66
N VAL A 218 3.53 -28.25 -19.18
CA VAL A 218 4.53 -27.73 -20.16
C VAL A 218 5.75 -27.13 -19.45
N LEU A 219 5.59 -26.69 -18.20
CA LEU A 219 6.64 -26.04 -17.42
C LEU A 219 7.44 -27.01 -16.53
N ASP A 220 6.93 -28.22 -16.28
CA ASP A 220 7.61 -29.35 -15.65
C ASP A 220 8.43 -30.13 -16.68
#